data_7c325e0c64b79c07a2fb261ea2757729
#
_entry.id   7c325e0c64b79c07a2fb261ea2757729
#
_cell.length_a   1.000
_cell.length_b   1.000
_cell.length_c   1.000
_cell.angle_alpha   90.00
_cell.angle_beta   90.00
_cell.angle_gamma   90.00
#
_symmetry.space_group_name_H-M   'P 1'
#
loop_
_entity.id
_entity.type
_entity.pdbx_description
1 polymer ?
#
loop_
_entity_poly.entity_id
_entity_poly.type
_entity_poly.pdbx_seq_one_letter_code
_entity_poly.pdbx_strand_id
1 'polypeptide(L)'
;MYEYIKGTAEDIGTDYIVLEAGGLGYFITATGEAINMCRLGEPAKIYVYQSVKEDDISLYGFASAEEKKMFLRLVSVSGIGPKTAVQMLTTVSVQELAIALVTGDTAALTRVPGIGKKTAQRLILE
;
A
#
# COMPACT_ATOMS: atom_id res chain seq x y z
N MET A 1 14.06 -2.48 -5.27
CA MET A 1 14.56 -3.80 -5.56
C MET A 1 13.58 -4.62 -6.39
N TYR A 2 12.49 -5.11 -5.82
CA TYR A 2 11.45 -5.73 -6.62
C TYR A 2 10.47 -4.66 -7.09
N GLU A 3 10.12 -4.68 -8.36
CA GLU A 3 9.10 -3.76 -8.87
C GLU A 3 7.71 -4.40 -8.77
N TYR A 4 7.60 -5.64 -9.20
CA TYR A 4 6.35 -6.39 -9.14
C TYR A 4 6.64 -7.89 -9.09
N ILE A 5 5.63 -8.65 -8.70
CA ILE A 5 5.67 -10.11 -8.75
C ILE A 5 4.46 -10.58 -9.55
N LYS A 6 4.71 -11.41 -10.54
CA LYS A 6 3.65 -12.10 -11.27
C LYS A 6 3.57 -13.53 -10.79
N GLY A 7 2.39 -13.99 -10.45
CA GLY A 7 2.21 -15.34 -9.98
C GLY A 7 0.74 -15.68 -9.87
N THR A 8 0.47 -16.77 -9.15
CA THR A 8 -0.88 -17.24 -8.91
C THR A 8 -1.27 -16.94 -7.47
N ALA A 9 -2.47 -16.38 -7.27
CA ALA A 9 -2.98 -16.09 -5.94
C ALA A 9 -3.38 -17.39 -5.26
N GLU A 10 -2.60 -17.80 -4.26
CA GLU A 10 -2.80 -19.07 -3.54
C GLU A 10 -3.58 -18.90 -2.25
N ASP A 11 -3.56 -17.70 -1.68
CA ASP A 11 -4.33 -17.36 -0.49
C ASP A 11 -4.63 -15.87 -0.52
N ILE A 12 -5.84 -15.50 -0.09
CA ILE A 12 -6.26 -14.10 -0.08
C ILE A 12 -6.92 -13.83 1.26
N GLY A 13 -6.32 -12.95 2.05
CA GLY A 13 -6.85 -12.53 3.34
C GLY A 13 -7.51 -11.17 3.26
N THR A 14 -7.80 -10.58 4.42
CA THR A 14 -8.39 -9.26 4.51
C THR A 14 -7.36 -8.15 4.25
N ASP A 15 -6.08 -8.43 4.53
CA ASP A 15 -5.00 -7.45 4.41
C ASP A 15 -3.74 -8.05 3.79
N TYR A 16 -3.83 -9.26 3.23
CA TYR A 16 -2.68 -9.90 2.62
C TYR A 16 -3.07 -10.78 1.44
N ILE A 17 -2.08 -11.08 0.61
CA ILE A 17 -2.18 -12.02 -0.49
C ILE A 17 -0.94 -12.90 -0.42
N VAL A 18 -1.11 -14.21 -0.67
CA VAL A 18 0.01 -15.10 -0.93
C VAL A 18 0.05 -15.36 -2.42
N LEU A 19 1.14 -14.96 -3.05
CA LEU A 19 1.33 -15.09 -4.49
C LEU A 19 2.44 -16.10 -4.74
N GLU A 20 2.14 -17.16 -5.49
CA GLU A 20 3.15 -18.16 -5.83
C GLU A 20 3.77 -17.83 -7.17
N ALA A 21 5.10 -17.72 -7.18
CA ALA A 21 5.87 -17.47 -8.39
C ALA A 21 7.13 -18.31 -8.35
N GLY A 22 7.36 -19.12 -9.39
CA GLY A 22 8.54 -19.97 -9.47
C GLY A 22 8.65 -21.01 -8.36
N GLY A 23 7.54 -21.43 -7.80
CA GLY A 23 7.51 -22.40 -6.70
C GLY A 23 7.68 -21.78 -5.32
N LEU A 24 7.78 -20.46 -5.23
CA LEU A 24 7.88 -19.73 -3.95
C LEU A 24 6.57 -19.02 -3.66
N GLY A 25 6.11 -19.11 -2.41
CA GLY A 25 4.94 -18.37 -1.95
C GLY A 25 5.37 -17.09 -1.27
N TYR A 26 5.01 -15.95 -1.86
CA TYR A 26 5.32 -14.63 -1.30
C TYR A 26 4.14 -14.13 -0.49
N PHE A 27 4.38 -13.87 0.78
CA PHE A 27 3.38 -13.27 1.66
C PHE A 27 3.47 -11.74 1.52
N ILE A 28 2.40 -11.14 1.04
CA ILE A 28 2.37 -9.71 0.69
C ILE A 28 1.26 -9.02 1.46
N THR A 29 1.62 -8.06 2.31
CA THR A 29 0.62 -7.18 2.94
C THR A 29 0.16 -6.19 1.89
N ALA A 30 -1.13 -6.19 1.58
CA ALA A 30 -1.61 -5.54 0.37
C ALA A 30 -2.72 -4.53 0.66
N THR A 31 -2.84 -3.54 -0.24
CA THR A 31 -3.94 -2.58 -0.20
C THR A 31 -5.25 -3.27 -0.55
N GLY A 32 -6.37 -2.65 -0.16
CA GLY A 32 -7.69 -3.15 -0.51
C GLY A 32 -7.89 -3.29 -2.01
N GLU A 33 -7.38 -2.35 -2.81
CA GLU A 33 -7.46 -2.43 -4.27
C GLU A 33 -6.71 -3.64 -4.82
N ALA A 34 -5.50 -3.88 -4.31
CA ALA A 34 -4.71 -5.04 -4.74
C ALA A 34 -5.43 -6.34 -4.41
N ILE A 35 -6.01 -6.44 -3.22
CA ILE A 35 -6.77 -7.62 -2.80
C ILE A 35 -7.99 -7.82 -3.68
N ASN A 36 -8.72 -6.76 -3.96
CA ASN A 36 -9.97 -6.83 -4.74
C ASN A 36 -9.74 -7.27 -6.18
N MET A 37 -8.58 -7.04 -6.75
CA MET A 37 -8.29 -7.45 -8.11
C MET A 37 -7.80 -8.90 -8.22
N CYS A 38 -7.53 -9.56 -7.10
CA CYS A 38 -7.06 -10.94 -7.09
C CYS A 38 -8.21 -11.92 -6.92
N ARG A 39 -8.07 -13.08 -7.56
CA ARG A 39 -9.01 -14.19 -7.40
C ARG A 39 -8.21 -15.45 -7.11
N LEU A 40 -8.68 -16.24 -6.16
CA LEU A 40 -7.99 -17.44 -5.72
C LEU A 40 -7.77 -18.39 -6.91
N GLY A 41 -6.54 -18.86 -7.05
CA GLY A 41 -6.16 -19.78 -8.12
C GLY A 41 -5.91 -19.14 -9.47
N GLU A 42 -6.04 -17.83 -9.60
CA GLU A 42 -5.85 -17.12 -10.87
C GLU A 42 -4.57 -16.28 -10.89
N PRO A 43 -4.02 -16.04 -12.09
CA PRO A 43 -2.82 -15.24 -12.21
C PRO A 43 -3.06 -13.78 -11.78
N ALA A 44 -2.05 -13.19 -11.17
CA ALA A 44 -2.10 -11.80 -10.79
C ALA A 44 -0.72 -11.18 -10.89
N LYS A 45 -0.69 -9.87 -11.11
CA LYS A 45 0.54 -9.06 -11.08
C LYS A 45 0.36 -8.03 -9.98
N ILE A 46 1.20 -8.10 -8.98
CA ILE A 46 1.15 -7.21 -7.83
C ILE A 46 2.43 -6.40 -7.78
N TYR A 47 2.31 -5.07 -7.80
CA TYR A 47 3.46 -4.19 -7.57
C TYR A 47 3.83 -4.26 -6.12
N VAL A 48 5.13 -4.33 -5.83
CA VAL A 48 5.57 -4.56 -4.45
C VAL A 48 6.66 -3.60 -4.04
N TYR A 49 6.73 -3.39 -2.73
CA TYR A 49 7.80 -2.69 -2.06
C TYR A 49 8.35 -3.60 -0.98
N GLN A 50 9.65 -3.83 -0.99
CA GLN A 50 10.31 -4.65 0.03
C GLN A 50 10.86 -3.74 1.12
N SER A 51 10.36 -3.93 2.34
CA SER A 51 10.85 -3.24 3.53
C SER A 51 11.84 -4.13 4.24
N VAL A 52 13.08 -3.66 4.38
CA VAL A 52 14.13 -4.40 5.06
C VAL A 52 14.51 -3.64 6.33
N LYS A 53 14.31 -4.28 7.46
CA LYS A 53 14.69 -3.76 8.77
C LYS A 53 15.67 -4.73 9.40
N GLU A 54 16.27 -4.32 10.52
CA GLU A 54 17.24 -5.16 11.24
C GLU A 54 16.64 -6.51 11.64
N ASP A 55 15.39 -6.52 12.05
CA ASP A 55 14.70 -7.71 12.59
C ASP A 55 13.58 -8.22 11.70
N ASP A 56 13.39 -7.67 10.50
CA ASP A 56 12.24 -8.04 9.68
C ASP A 56 12.45 -7.71 8.21
N ILE A 57 11.89 -8.55 7.33
CA ILE A 57 11.80 -8.30 5.90
C ILE A 57 10.34 -8.52 5.52
N SER A 58 9.70 -7.48 4.98
CA SER A 58 8.29 -7.51 4.64
C SER A 58 8.05 -7.05 3.22
N LEU A 59 7.01 -7.61 2.58
CA LEU A 59 6.55 -7.16 1.27
C LEU A 59 5.21 -6.45 1.42
N TYR A 60 5.09 -5.31 0.78
CA TYR A 60 3.85 -4.55 0.68
C TYR A 60 3.41 -4.54 -0.78
N GLY A 61 2.13 -4.73 -1.04
CA GLY A 61 1.61 -4.90 -2.39
C GLY A 61 0.56 -3.90 -2.80
N PHE A 62 0.59 -3.55 -4.07
CA PHE A 62 -0.25 -2.50 -4.66
C PHE A 62 -0.87 -2.97 -5.96
N ALA A 63 -2.05 -2.43 -6.28
CA ALA A 63 -2.77 -2.80 -7.49
C ALA A 63 -2.12 -2.26 -8.76
N SER A 64 -1.42 -1.13 -8.65
CA SER A 64 -0.87 -0.42 -9.81
C SER A 64 0.44 0.26 -9.46
N ALA A 65 1.18 0.67 -10.50
CA ALA A 65 2.39 1.46 -10.32
C ALA A 65 2.08 2.81 -9.67
N GLU A 66 0.94 3.39 -9.99
CA GLU A 66 0.50 4.67 -9.43
C GLU A 66 0.26 4.55 -7.93
N GLU A 67 -0.38 3.45 -7.51
CA GLU A 67 -0.61 3.20 -6.08
C GLU A 67 0.71 3.03 -5.34
N LYS A 68 1.66 2.30 -5.93
CA LYS A 68 2.99 2.15 -5.35
C LYS A 68 3.72 3.49 -5.24
N LYS A 69 3.63 4.33 -6.25
CA LYS A 69 4.25 5.67 -6.23
C LYS A 69 3.68 6.52 -5.10
N MET A 70 2.36 6.49 -4.92
CA MET A 70 1.71 7.22 -3.84
C MET A 70 2.19 6.69 -2.48
N PHE A 71 2.27 5.36 -2.34
CA PHE A 71 2.79 4.75 -1.12
C PHE A 71 4.20 5.27 -0.77
N LEU A 72 5.08 5.31 -1.77
CA LEU A 72 6.46 5.78 -1.55
C LEU A 72 6.50 7.24 -1.11
N ARG A 73 5.60 8.06 -1.64
CA ARG A 73 5.48 9.46 -1.20
C ARG A 73 4.97 9.55 0.23
N LEU A 74 4.00 8.73 0.60
CA LEU A 74 3.45 8.73 1.95
C LEU A 74 4.49 8.34 2.99
N VAL A 75 5.25 7.27 2.75
CA VAL A 75 6.24 6.81 3.72
C VAL A 75 7.47 7.74 3.81
N SER A 76 7.64 8.64 2.86
CA SER A 76 8.70 9.64 2.93
C SER A 76 8.38 10.73 3.97
N VAL A 77 7.13 10.81 4.41
CA VAL A 77 6.70 11.81 5.39
C VAL A 77 6.94 11.24 6.80
N SER A 78 7.58 12.05 7.65
CA SER A 78 7.84 11.68 9.03
C SER A 78 6.54 11.35 9.77
N GLY A 79 6.51 10.22 10.44
CA GLY A 79 5.34 9.76 11.18
C GLY A 79 4.43 8.82 10.42
N ILE A 80 4.72 8.55 9.14
CA ILE A 80 3.95 7.59 8.34
C ILE A 80 4.82 6.39 8.03
N GLY A 81 4.48 5.25 8.65
CA GLY A 81 5.13 3.98 8.36
C GLY A 81 4.41 3.22 7.25
N PRO A 82 5.01 2.09 6.78
CA PRO A 82 4.41 1.31 5.70
C PRO A 82 3.00 0.82 5.98
N LYS A 83 2.71 0.34 7.18
CA LYS A 83 1.38 -0.17 7.53
C LYS A 83 0.33 0.94 7.49
N THR A 84 0.68 2.12 7.99
CA THR A 84 -0.22 3.28 7.96
C THR A 84 -0.48 3.70 6.52
N ALA A 85 0.55 3.74 5.68
CA ALA A 85 0.41 4.11 4.27
C ALA A 85 -0.50 3.12 3.52
N VAL A 86 -0.35 1.82 3.76
CA VAL A 86 -1.23 0.80 3.16
C VAL A 86 -2.67 1.02 3.61
N GLN A 87 -2.89 1.33 4.88
CA GLN A 87 -4.21 1.59 5.42
C GLN A 87 -4.84 2.84 4.81
N MET A 88 -4.05 3.89 4.60
CA MET A 88 -4.52 5.10 3.92
C MET A 88 -5.00 4.78 2.51
N LEU A 89 -4.21 4.02 1.75
CA LEU A 89 -4.55 3.64 0.39
C LEU A 89 -5.73 2.67 0.32
N THR A 90 -5.98 1.92 1.38
CA THR A 90 -7.14 1.05 1.49
C THR A 90 -8.42 1.85 1.77
N THR A 91 -8.29 2.89 2.58
CA THR A 91 -9.43 3.72 3.00
C THR A 91 -9.81 4.76 1.93
N VAL A 92 -8.81 5.33 1.26
CA VAL A 92 -9.00 6.41 0.29
C VAL A 92 -8.29 6.04 -1.01
N SER A 93 -8.95 6.23 -2.15
CA SER A 93 -8.33 5.94 -3.45
C SER A 93 -7.14 6.86 -3.72
N VAL A 94 -6.26 6.46 -4.65
CA VAL A 94 -5.12 7.29 -5.06
C VAL A 94 -5.61 8.65 -5.56
N GLN A 95 -6.68 8.67 -6.34
CA GLN A 95 -7.24 9.90 -6.89
C GLN A 95 -7.79 10.83 -5.80
N GLU A 96 -8.55 10.27 -4.86
CA GLU A 96 -9.09 11.05 -3.73
C GLU A 96 -7.96 11.58 -2.85
N LEU A 97 -6.94 10.78 -2.60
CA LEU A 97 -5.81 11.17 -1.80
C LEU A 97 -5.02 12.30 -2.48
N ALA A 98 -4.79 12.17 -3.79
CA ALA A 98 -4.10 13.20 -4.56
C ALA A 98 -4.86 14.54 -4.51
N ILE A 99 -6.19 14.49 -4.64
CA ILE A 99 -7.03 15.69 -4.57
C ILE A 99 -6.95 16.32 -3.17
N ALA A 100 -7.02 15.51 -2.12
CA ALA A 100 -6.93 16.00 -0.75
C ALA A 100 -5.58 16.70 -0.49
N LEU A 101 -4.50 16.13 -1.01
CA LEU A 101 -3.16 16.73 -0.84
C LEU A 101 -3.03 18.05 -1.59
N VAL A 102 -3.53 18.11 -2.82
CA VAL A 102 -3.45 19.34 -3.64
C VAL A 102 -4.34 20.44 -3.07
N THR A 103 -5.53 20.10 -2.59
CA THR A 103 -6.48 21.10 -2.06
C THR A 103 -6.25 21.42 -0.58
N GLY A 104 -5.35 20.71 0.09
CA GLY A 104 -5.08 20.94 1.51
C GLY A 104 -6.22 20.50 2.43
N ASP A 105 -6.96 19.44 2.03
CA ASP A 105 -8.12 18.96 2.80
C ASP A 105 -7.66 18.08 3.97
N THR A 106 -7.34 18.71 5.10
CA THR A 106 -6.90 18.00 6.30
C THR A 106 -8.01 17.11 6.87
N ALA A 107 -9.27 17.49 6.72
CA ALA A 107 -10.40 16.69 7.21
C ALA A 107 -10.46 15.35 6.50
N ALA A 108 -10.24 15.31 5.19
CA ALA A 108 -10.21 14.07 4.43
C ALA A 108 -9.07 13.17 4.90
N LEU A 109 -7.89 13.73 5.14
CA LEU A 109 -6.71 12.98 5.56
C LEU A 109 -6.86 12.42 6.98
N THR A 110 -7.45 13.19 7.88
CA THR A 110 -7.61 12.76 9.28
C THR A 110 -8.68 11.70 9.47
N ARG A 111 -9.50 11.42 8.45
CA ARG A 111 -10.45 10.31 8.49
C ARG A 111 -9.76 8.94 8.50
N VAL A 112 -8.51 8.90 8.07
CA VAL A 112 -7.73 7.65 8.08
C VAL A 112 -7.27 7.36 9.51
N PRO A 113 -7.54 6.15 10.05
CA PRO A 113 -7.06 5.80 11.38
C PRO A 113 -5.53 5.94 11.48
N GLY A 114 -5.05 6.54 12.54
CA GLY A 114 -3.63 6.77 12.75
C GLY A 114 -3.10 8.07 12.18
N ILE A 115 -3.89 8.81 11.42
CA ILE A 115 -3.49 10.10 10.87
C ILE A 115 -4.12 11.20 11.73
N GLY A 116 -3.29 11.85 12.54
CA GLY A 116 -3.70 13.00 13.31
C GLY A 116 -3.55 14.29 12.52
N LYS A 117 -3.99 15.38 13.12
CA LYS A 117 -3.96 16.71 12.50
C LYS A 117 -2.55 17.12 12.09
N LYS A 118 -1.55 16.86 12.94
CA LYS A 118 -0.15 17.21 12.65
C LYS A 118 0.40 16.44 11.46
N THR A 119 0.11 15.14 11.41
CA THR A 119 0.57 14.29 10.31
C THR A 119 -0.09 14.72 9.01
N ALA A 120 -1.39 15.04 9.04
CA ALA A 120 -2.11 15.53 7.86
C ALA A 120 -1.49 16.84 7.35
N GLN A 121 -1.13 17.75 8.23
CA GLN A 121 -0.48 19.00 7.86
C GLN A 121 0.90 18.75 7.24
N ARG A 122 1.67 17.80 7.77
CA ARG A 122 2.97 17.44 7.20
C ARG A 122 2.83 16.89 5.79
N LEU A 123 1.83 16.03 5.58
CA LEU A 123 1.55 15.49 4.25
C LEU A 123 1.30 16.58 3.22
N ILE A 124 0.52 17.57 3.59
CA ILE A 124 0.17 18.68 2.69
C ILE A 124 1.40 19.52 2.36
N LEU A 125 2.27 19.76 3.34
CA LEU A 125 3.46 20.58 3.15
C LEU A 125 4.55 19.87 2.34
N GLU A 126 4.57 18.55 2.36
CA GLU A 126 5.54 17.75 1.65
C GLU A 126 4.93 17.08 0.43
#